data_fc85564e66d9b0e73c2ac10b32282861
#
_entry.id   fc85564e66d9b0e73c2ac10b32282861
#
_cell.length_a   1.000
_cell.length_b   1.000
_cell.length_c   1.000
_cell.angle_alpha   90.00
_cell.angle_beta   90.00
_cell.angle_gamma   90.00
#
_symmetry.space_group_name_H-M   'P 1'
#
loop_
_entity.id
_entity.type
_entity.pdbx_description
1 polymer ?
#
loop_
_entity_poly.entity_id
_entity_poly.type
_entity_poly.pdbx_seq_one_letter_code
_entity_poly.pdbx_strand_id
1 'polypeptide(L)'
;MAKNFILRWLQQYSARHRFLGMERCNDWAGKAVTELSPDSLLDVGCGDGSLLFRYLNEKKPRDLCGVEGAPALKAKAEQRGIKTVSYDLNGRWPFEAGRFDMVFSSQVIEHLHNTRLFVEEAYRVLKPGGTAIITSENLCSLLNCFAMLMGYTPFSLTQLCGRYLGNPLGLHYNEPLAEPLPLDHPAFSGVSGHVRVLTVRQARELFILSGFKAEVRSIGILPLPDGLSRVLEGTIQNRGHFLLIRARKPV
;
A
#
# COMPACT_ATOMS: atom_id res chain seq x y z
N MET A 1 33.06 16.55 -0.41
CA MET A 1 33.05 15.06 -0.41
C MET A 1 32.36 14.49 0.83
N ALA A 2 32.65 14.92 2.06
CA ALA A 2 32.04 14.34 3.30
C ALA A 2 30.51 14.50 3.40
N LYS A 3 29.95 15.65 3.03
CA LYS A 3 28.47 15.86 3.07
C LYS A 3 27.68 14.86 2.21
N ASN A 4 28.22 14.50 1.03
CA ASN A 4 27.56 13.52 0.15
C ASN A 4 27.66 12.08 0.70
N PHE A 5 28.71 11.77 1.46
CA PHE A 5 28.85 10.45 2.07
C PHE A 5 27.84 10.20 3.18
N ILE A 6 27.67 11.15 4.10
CA ILE A 6 26.72 11.06 5.22
C ILE A 6 25.29 10.95 4.67
N LEU A 7 24.92 11.79 3.69
CA LEU A 7 23.57 11.75 3.11
C LEU A 7 23.31 10.42 2.41
N ARG A 8 24.24 9.88 1.63
CA ARG A 8 24.12 8.58 1.00
C ARG A 8 23.96 7.45 2.02
N TRP A 9 24.75 7.49 3.09
CA TRP A 9 24.62 6.52 4.17
C TRP A 9 23.23 6.60 4.83
N LEU A 10 22.73 7.78 5.13
CA LEU A 10 21.37 7.99 5.66
C LEU A 10 20.29 7.48 4.71
N GLN A 11 20.43 7.72 3.42
CA GLN A 11 19.49 7.23 2.40
C GLN A 11 19.46 5.70 2.34
N GLN A 12 20.63 5.05 2.29
CA GLN A 12 20.72 3.58 2.30
C GLN A 12 20.18 2.98 3.60
N TYR A 13 20.50 3.59 4.73
CA TYR A 13 19.99 3.18 6.03
C TYR A 13 18.46 3.28 6.07
N SER A 14 17.89 4.41 5.66
CA SER A 14 16.43 4.62 5.60
C SER A 14 15.75 3.64 4.64
N ALA A 15 16.31 3.45 3.44
CA ALA A 15 15.79 2.50 2.45
C ALA A 15 15.73 1.07 3.00
N ARG A 16 16.80 0.62 3.69
CA ARG A 16 16.82 -0.70 4.34
C ARG A 16 15.71 -0.86 5.38
N HIS A 17 15.53 0.12 6.27
CA HIS A 17 14.52 0.01 7.33
C HIS A 17 13.10 0.17 6.78
N ARG A 18 12.92 0.96 5.73
CA ARG A 18 11.66 1.02 5.00
C ARG A 18 11.31 -0.32 4.34
N PHE A 19 12.28 -0.96 3.69
CA PHE A 19 12.10 -2.29 3.12
C PHE A 19 11.66 -3.30 4.20
N LEU A 20 12.34 -3.34 5.35
CA LEU A 20 11.94 -4.22 6.47
C LEU A 20 10.54 -3.90 6.99
N GLY A 21 10.17 -2.63 7.07
CA GLY A 21 8.82 -2.19 7.44
C GLY A 21 7.77 -2.64 6.43
N MET A 22 8.08 -2.56 5.13
CA MET A 22 7.21 -3.03 4.04
C MET A 22 7.03 -4.56 4.08
N GLU A 23 8.11 -5.33 4.28
CA GLU A 23 8.01 -6.80 4.43
C GLU A 23 7.12 -7.17 5.63
N ARG A 24 7.24 -6.48 6.76
CA ARG A 24 6.33 -6.69 7.90
C ARG A 24 4.87 -6.35 7.58
N CYS A 25 4.66 -5.32 6.77
CA CYS A 25 3.34 -4.92 6.28
C CYS A 25 2.75 -6.04 5.40
N ASN A 26 3.55 -6.54 4.46
CA ASN A 26 3.20 -7.64 3.60
C ASN A 26 2.93 -8.93 4.38
N ASP A 27 3.78 -9.26 5.36
CA ASP A 27 3.60 -10.43 6.23
C ASP A 27 2.29 -10.37 7.04
N TRP A 28 1.94 -9.19 7.54
CA TRP A 28 0.67 -9.02 8.24
C TRP A 28 -0.53 -9.25 7.29
N ALA A 29 -0.49 -8.65 6.11
CA ALA A 29 -1.54 -8.80 5.10
C ALA A 29 -1.65 -10.26 4.63
N GLY A 30 -0.51 -10.90 4.39
CA GLY A 30 -0.45 -12.30 3.97
C GLY A 30 -0.94 -13.28 5.04
N LYS A 31 -0.61 -13.06 6.31
CA LYS A 31 -1.15 -13.86 7.42
C LYS A 31 -2.67 -13.77 7.48
N ALA A 32 -3.25 -12.59 7.24
CA ALA A 32 -4.71 -12.46 7.19
C ALA A 32 -5.33 -13.28 6.04
N VAL A 33 -4.67 -13.36 4.88
CA VAL A 33 -5.10 -14.23 3.76
C VAL A 33 -5.07 -15.70 4.19
N THR A 34 -3.98 -16.14 4.83
CA THR A 34 -3.81 -17.53 5.28
C THR A 34 -4.82 -17.89 6.36
N GLU A 35 -5.04 -17.02 7.35
CA GLU A 35 -5.97 -17.24 8.47
C GLU A 35 -7.43 -17.32 8.02
N LEU A 36 -7.84 -16.43 7.12
CA LEU A 36 -9.22 -16.36 6.64
C LEU A 36 -9.53 -17.39 5.57
N SER A 37 -8.51 -17.90 4.86
CA SER A 37 -8.64 -18.93 3.81
C SER A 37 -9.86 -18.74 2.91
N PRO A 38 -9.99 -17.60 2.22
CA PRO A 38 -11.19 -17.25 1.45
C PRO A 38 -11.39 -18.21 0.26
N ASP A 39 -12.65 -18.58 -0.03
CA ASP A 39 -12.98 -19.33 -1.25
C ASP A 39 -13.02 -18.43 -2.50
N SER A 40 -13.32 -17.14 -2.32
CA SER A 40 -13.32 -16.12 -3.38
C SER A 40 -12.53 -14.88 -2.93
N LEU A 41 -11.52 -14.49 -3.72
CA LEU A 41 -10.61 -13.39 -3.42
C LEU A 41 -10.44 -12.48 -4.62
N LEU A 42 -10.54 -11.17 -4.37
CA LEU A 42 -10.20 -10.12 -5.33
C LEU A 42 -8.92 -9.42 -4.87
N ASP A 43 -7.87 -9.46 -5.69
CA ASP A 43 -6.62 -8.72 -5.49
C ASP A 43 -6.64 -7.43 -6.33
N VAL A 44 -6.77 -6.29 -5.66
CA VAL A 44 -6.93 -4.98 -6.31
C VAL A 44 -5.57 -4.31 -6.41
N GLY A 45 -5.08 -4.11 -7.64
CA GLY A 45 -3.70 -3.72 -7.92
C GLY A 45 -2.76 -4.90 -7.71
N CYS A 46 -3.08 -6.04 -8.32
CA CYS A 46 -2.41 -7.31 -8.02
C CYS A 46 -0.96 -7.39 -8.53
N GLY A 47 -0.50 -6.42 -9.32
CA GLY A 47 0.83 -6.46 -9.92
C GLY A 47 1.03 -7.73 -10.74
N ASP A 48 2.16 -8.41 -10.55
CA ASP A 48 2.45 -9.72 -11.14
C ASP A 48 1.88 -10.89 -10.33
N GLY A 49 1.15 -10.65 -9.26
CA GLY A 49 0.57 -11.65 -8.36
C GLY A 49 1.55 -12.26 -7.35
N SER A 50 2.84 -11.94 -7.41
CA SER A 50 3.88 -12.61 -6.59
C SER A 50 3.66 -12.38 -5.09
N LEU A 51 3.19 -11.20 -4.69
CA LEU A 51 2.94 -10.89 -3.29
C LEU A 51 1.86 -11.79 -2.70
N LEU A 52 0.70 -11.88 -3.34
CA LEU A 52 -0.40 -12.73 -2.88
C LEU A 52 0.03 -14.20 -2.86
N PHE A 53 0.68 -14.69 -3.92
CA PHE A 53 1.10 -16.08 -4.03
C PHE A 53 2.15 -16.50 -3.00
N ARG A 54 2.90 -15.58 -2.41
CA ARG A 54 3.80 -15.86 -1.27
C ARG A 54 3.05 -16.40 -0.05
N TYR A 55 1.76 -16.05 0.09
CA TYR A 55 0.94 -16.37 1.26
C TYR A 55 -0.23 -17.32 0.97
N LEU A 56 -0.53 -17.57 -0.30
CA LEU A 56 -1.45 -18.62 -0.66
C LEU A 56 -0.76 -19.98 -0.45
N ASN A 57 -1.21 -20.70 0.59
CA ASN A 57 -0.81 -22.07 0.83
C ASN A 57 -1.34 -23.00 -0.28
N GLU A 58 -1.25 -24.31 -0.09
CA GLU A 58 -1.77 -25.31 -1.04
C GLU A 58 -3.25 -25.09 -1.41
N LYS A 59 -4.03 -24.50 -0.49
CA LYS A 59 -5.44 -24.18 -0.72
C LYS A 59 -5.61 -22.79 -1.35
N LYS A 60 -5.58 -22.77 -2.69
CA LYS A 60 -5.89 -21.54 -3.45
C LYS A 60 -7.40 -21.26 -3.43
N PRO A 61 -7.81 -19.97 -3.46
CA PRO A 61 -9.20 -19.58 -3.66
C PRO A 61 -9.76 -20.21 -4.97
N ARG A 62 -11.00 -20.68 -4.94
CA ARG A 62 -11.67 -21.22 -6.15
C ARG A 62 -11.96 -20.13 -7.16
N ASP A 63 -12.31 -18.94 -6.70
CA ASP A 63 -12.50 -17.75 -7.52
C ASP A 63 -11.46 -16.70 -7.13
N LEU A 64 -10.33 -16.69 -7.87
CA LEU A 64 -9.23 -15.77 -7.69
C LEU A 64 -9.22 -14.78 -8.85
N CYS A 65 -9.60 -13.54 -8.56
CA CYS A 65 -9.63 -12.44 -9.51
C CYS A 65 -8.60 -11.36 -9.13
N GLY A 66 -8.17 -10.57 -10.13
CA GLY A 66 -7.29 -9.43 -9.93
C GLY A 66 -7.65 -8.24 -10.81
N VAL A 67 -7.27 -7.05 -10.36
CA VAL A 67 -7.29 -5.83 -11.19
C VAL A 67 -5.85 -5.34 -11.33
N GLU A 68 -5.39 -5.20 -12.59
CA GLU A 68 -4.06 -4.67 -12.88
C GLU A 68 -4.08 -3.84 -14.17
N GLY A 69 -3.58 -2.61 -14.10
CA GLY A 69 -3.56 -1.69 -15.23
C GLY A 69 -2.37 -1.89 -16.17
N ALA A 70 -1.22 -2.37 -15.65
CA ALA A 70 -0.01 -2.55 -16.45
C ALA A 70 -0.03 -3.86 -17.23
N PRO A 71 -0.05 -3.86 -18.58
CA PRO A 71 -0.22 -5.09 -19.38
C PRO A 71 0.82 -6.17 -19.09
N ALA A 72 2.08 -5.77 -18.87
CA ALA A 72 3.16 -6.71 -18.59
C ALA A 72 3.02 -7.41 -17.23
N LEU A 73 2.53 -6.70 -16.20
CA LEU A 73 2.27 -7.27 -14.88
C LEU A 73 1.04 -8.15 -14.91
N LYS A 74 -0.03 -7.68 -15.56
CA LYS A 74 -1.25 -8.45 -15.79
C LYS A 74 -0.96 -9.81 -16.41
N ALA A 75 -0.19 -9.86 -17.50
CA ALA A 75 0.18 -11.11 -18.16
C ALA A 75 0.90 -12.10 -17.21
N LYS A 76 1.77 -11.60 -16.33
CA LYS A 76 2.44 -12.42 -15.31
C LYS A 76 1.48 -12.93 -14.23
N ALA A 77 0.52 -12.11 -13.80
CA ALA A 77 -0.52 -12.51 -12.86
C ALA A 77 -1.42 -13.62 -13.45
N GLU A 78 -1.79 -13.50 -14.73
CA GLU A 78 -2.55 -14.53 -15.46
C GLU A 78 -1.79 -15.85 -15.56
N GLN A 79 -0.48 -15.81 -15.83
CA GLN A 79 0.38 -17.01 -15.81
C GLN A 79 0.41 -17.70 -14.44
N ARG A 80 0.22 -16.96 -13.35
CA ARG A 80 0.10 -17.50 -11.98
C ARG A 80 -1.29 -18.05 -11.67
N GLY A 81 -2.29 -17.82 -12.55
CA GLY A 81 -3.67 -18.30 -12.41
C GLY A 81 -4.62 -17.28 -11.76
N ILE A 82 -4.29 -15.99 -11.75
CA ILE A 82 -5.21 -14.92 -11.36
C ILE A 82 -6.04 -14.53 -12.60
N LYS A 83 -7.35 -14.53 -12.49
CA LYS A 83 -8.24 -14.01 -13.55
C LYS A 83 -8.22 -12.48 -13.51
N THR A 84 -7.37 -11.84 -14.33
CA THR A 84 -7.16 -10.41 -14.24
C THR A 84 -7.99 -9.61 -15.25
N VAL A 85 -8.44 -8.44 -14.80
CA VAL A 85 -9.04 -7.41 -15.66
C VAL A 85 -8.22 -6.13 -15.57
N SER A 86 -8.14 -5.38 -16.69
CA SER A 86 -7.59 -4.02 -16.67
C SER A 86 -8.75 -3.06 -16.53
N TYR A 87 -8.75 -2.27 -15.45
CA TYR A 87 -9.82 -1.33 -15.15
C TYR A 87 -9.30 -0.12 -14.37
N ASP A 88 -9.92 1.05 -14.56
CA ASP A 88 -9.62 2.24 -13.77
C ASP A 88 -10.29 2.13 -12.39
N LEU A 89 -9.47 2.00 -11.36
CA LEU A 89 -9.92 1.87 -9.97
C LEU A 89 -10.59 3.14 -9.41
N ASN A 90 -10.53 4.26 -10.14
CA ASN A 90 -11.29 5.48 -9.82
C ASN A 90 -12.75 5.40 -10.28
N GLY A 91 -13.14 4.36 -11.02
CA GLY A 91 -14.48 4.06 -11.49
C GLY A 91 -15.14 2.90 -10.74
N ARG A 92 -16.39 2.57 -11.13
CA ARG A 92 -17.13 1.43 -10.57
C ARG A 92 -16.52 0.12 -11.08
N TRP A 93 -16.14 -0.77 -10.16
CA TRP A 93 -15.46 -2.01 -10.50
C TRP A 93 -16.34 -3.00 -11.28
N PRO A 94 -15.79 -3.75 -12.26
CA PRO A 94 -16.55 -4.64 -13.14
C PRO A 94 -16.87 -6.00 -12.48
N PHE A 95 -17.23 -5.97 -11.20
CA PHE A 95 -17.59 -7.16 -10.42
C PHE A 95 -18.98 -6.99 -9.81
N GLU A 96 -19.69 -8.10 -9.63
CA GLU A 96 -20.98 -8.12 -8.97
C GLU A 96 -20.88 -7.81 -7.48
N ALA A 97 -21.95 -7.27 -6.91
CA ALA A 97 -22.06 -7.07 -5.47
C ALA A 97 -22.10 -8.42 -4.73
N GLY A 98 -21.44 -8.49 -3.59
CA GLY A 98 -21.48 -9.68 -2.74
C GLY A 98 -20.80 -10.92 -3.33
N ARG A 99 -19.82 -10.75 -4.20
CA ARG A 99 -19.11 -11.86 -4.87
C ARG A 99 -17.99 -12.45 -4.04
N PHE A 100 -17.20 -11.62 -3.33
CA PHE A 100 -15.95 -12.05 -2.74
C PHE A 100 -16.01 -12.20 -1.22
N ASP A 101 -15.32 -13.22 -0.69
CA ASP A 101 -15.09 -13.38 0.74
C ASP A 101 -14.02 -12.42 1.23
N MET A 102 -13.05 -12.09 0.36
CA MET A 102 -11.96 -11.18 0.66
C MET A 102 -11.66 -10.23 -0.50
N VAL A 103 -11.40 -8.97 -0.15
CA VAL A 103 -10.69 -7.99 -0.99
C VAL A 103 -9.31 -7.77 -0.40
N PHE A 104 -8.28 -8.01 -1.19
CA PHE A 104 -6.88 -7.75 -0.85
C PHE A 104 -6.36 -6.58 -1.68
N SER A 105 -5.61 -5.67 -1.09
CA SER A 105 -4.97 -4.59 -1.83
C SER A 105 -3.75 -4.07 -1.08
N SER A 106 -2.60 -4.01 -1.74
CA SER A 106 -1.36 -3.57 -1.12
C SER A 106 -0.77 -2.38 -1.88
N GLN A 107 -0.64 -1.24 -1.20
CA GLN A 107 -0.01 -0.01 -1.73
C GLN A 107 -0.68 0.48 -3.03
N VAL A 108 -2.01 0.63 -3.00
CA VAL A 108 -2.82 1.07 -4.16
C VAL A 108 -3.67 2.30 -3.86
N ILE A 109 -4.33 2.33 -2.71
CA ILE A 109 -5.31 3.38 -2.38
C ILE A 109 -4.70 4.80 -2.39
N GLU A 110 -3.41 4.93 -2.09
CA GLU A 110 -2.65 6.18 -2.11
C GLU A 110 -2.44 6.75 -3.51
N HIS A 111 -2.57 5.93 -4.55
CA HIS A 111 -2.46 6.34 -5.96
C HIS A 111 -3.79 6.79 -6.57
N LEU A 112 -4.89 6.66 -5.84
CA LEU A 112 -6.23 6.90 -6.38
C LEU A 112 -6.74 8.30 -6.05
N HIS A 113 -7.33 8.97 -7.04
CA HIS A 113 -8.03 10.23 -6.86
C HIS A 113 -9.33 10.06 -6.08
N ASN A 114 -10.05 8.96 -6.31
CA ASN A 114 -11.34 8.66 -5.70
C ASN A 114 -11.24 7.57 -4.62
N THR A 115 -10.50 7.86 -3.54
CA THR A 115 -10.32 6.93 -2.42
C THR A 115 -11.63 6.50 -1.76
N ARG A 116 -12.65 7.39 -1.76
CA ARG A 116 -13.98 7.06 -1.23
C ARG A 116 -14.63 5.98 -2.07
N LEU A 117 -14.66 6.13 -3.39
CA LEU A 117 -15.25 5.14 -4.29
C LEU A 117 -14.54 3.79 -4.18
N PHE A 118 -13.22 3.78 -4.03
CA PHE A 118 -12.45 2.56 -3.81
C PHE A 118 -12.98 1.78 -2.58
N VAL A 119 -13.21 2.47 -1.46
CA VAL A 119 -13.72 1.83 -0.23
C VAL A 119 -15.17 1.38 -0.38
N GLU A 120 -16.02 2.19 -1.04
CA GLU A 120 -17.41 1.83 -1.34
C GLU A 120 -17.50 0.62 -2.28
N GLU A 121 -16.64 0.53 -3.29
CA GLU A 121 -16.58 -0.61 -4.20
C GLU A 121 -16.05 -1.88 -3.50
N ALA A 122 -15.02 -1.75 -2.66
CA ALA A 122 -14.57 -2.86 -1.81
C ALA A 122 -15.72 -3.39 -0.92
N TYR A 123 -16.50 -2.47 -0.33
CA TYR A 123 -17.69 -2.86 0.45
C TYR A 123 -18.75 -3.52 -0.42
N ARG A 124 -19.02 -2.99 -1.60
CA ARG A 124 -20.07 -3.50 -2.50
C ARG A 124 -19.76 -4.93 -2.97
N VAL A 125 -18.53 -5.20 -3.40
CA VAL A 125 -18.14 -6.51 -3.95
C VAL A 125 -17.95 -7.59 -2.91
N LEU A 126 -17.75 -7.22 -1.64
CA LEU A 126 -17.67 -8.17 -0.54
C LEU A 126 -19.05 -8.75 -0.18
N LYS A 127 -19.05 -10.05 0.11
CA LYS A 127 -20.19 -10.75 0.75
C LYS A 127 -20.46 -10.15 2.14
N PRO A 128 -21.70 -10.26 2.67
CA PRO A 128 -21.92 -10.07 4.10
C PRO A 128 -20.95 -10.95 4.92
N GLY A 129 -20.30 -10.39 5.94
CA GLY A 129 -19.26 -11.05 6.71
C GLY A 129 -17.87 -11.09 6.07
N GLY A 130 -17.73 -10.69 4.81
CA GLY A 130 -16.45 -10.64 4.08
C GLY A 130 -15.50 -9.57 4.62
N THR A 131 -14.22 -9.68 4.30
CA THR A 131 -13.16 -8.83 4.87
C THR A 131 -12.29 -8.19 3.79
N ALA A 132 -12.05 -6.88 3.93
CA ALA A 132 -11.01 -6.18 3.18
C ALA A 132 -9.71 -6.13 4.00
N ILE A 133 -8.59 -6.52 3.38
CA ILE A 133 -7.23 -6.39 3.90
C ILE A 133 -6.49 -5.44 2.98
N ILE A 134 -6.18 -4.26 3.50
CA ILE A 134 -5.60 -3.19 2.70
C ILE A 134 -4.38 -2.63 3.43
N THR A 135 -3.32 -2.38 2.68
CA THR A 135 -2.13 -1.69 3.17
C THR A 135 -1.87 -0.43 2.37
N SER A 136 -1.27 0.57 3.00
CA SER A 136 -0.93 1.86 2.39
C SER A 136 0.15 2.56 3.20
N GLU A 137 0.53 3.76 2.80
CA GLU A 137 1.40 4.63 3.60
C GLU A 137 0.59 5.51 4.55
N ASN A 138 1.24 5.97 5.63
CA ASN A 138 0.66 6.84 6.65
C ASN A 138 1.20 8.27 6.56
N LEU A 139 0.35 9.22 6.21
CA LEU A 139 0.75 10.63 6.14
C LEU A 139 1.29 11.17 7.48
N CYS A 140 0.72 10.71 8.61
CA CYS A 140 1.14 11.10 9.96
C CYS A 140 2.27 10.23 10.54
N SER A 141 3.06 9.55 9.70
CA SER A 141 4.27 8.86 10.17
C SER A 141 5.26 9.83 10.82
N LEU A 142 6.07 9.33 11.75
CA LEU A 142 7.08 10.16 12.42
C LEU A 142 8.01 10.83 11.40
N LEU A 143 8.40 10.09 10.36
CA LEU A 143 9.26 10.59 9.29
C LEU A 143 8.60 11.72 8.49
N ASN A 144 7.32 11.59 8.14
CA ASN A 144 6.56 12.62 7.43
C ASN A 144 6.33 13.87 8.30
N CYS A 145 6.02 13.68 9.60
CA CYS A 145 5.90 14.79 10.55
C CYS A 145 7.22 15.57 10.69
N PHE A 146 8.35 14.87 10.76
CA PHE A 146 9.68 15.50 10.77
C PHE A 146 9.91 16.32 9.50
N ALA A 147 9.60 15.79 8.31
CA ALA A 147 9.74 16.51 7.06
C ALA A 147 8.94 17.83 7.08
N MET A 148 7.68 17.77 7.50
CA MET A 148 6.82 18.96 7.59
C MET A 148 7.33 19.99 8.59
N LEU A 149 7.85 19.57 9.74
CA LEU A 149 8.46 20.48 10.74
C LEU A 149 9.70 21.20 10.20
N MET A 150 10.42 20.55 9.28
CA MET A 150 11.59 21.15 8.59
C MET A 150 11.20 21.98 7.35
N GLY A 151 9.92 22.16 7.07
CA GLY A 151 9.44 22.83 5.88
C GLY A 151 9.61 22.05 4.57
N TYR A 152 9.77 20.71 4.66
CA TYR A 152 9.94 19.84 3.51
C TYR A 152 8.62 19.10 3.17
N THR A 153 8.49 18.70 1.92
CA THR A 153 7.42 17.81 1.49
C THR A 153 7.50 16.50 2.29
N PRO A 154 6.37 15.97 2.83
CA PRO A 154 6.33 14.64 3.40
C PRO A 154 6.91 13.59 2.46
N PHE A 155 7.72 12.66 2.96
CA PHE A 155 8.39 11.67 2.14
C PHE A 155 7.41 10.84 1.29
N SER A 156 6.24 10.56 1.82
CA SER A 156 5.16 9.85 1.11
C SER A 156 4.54 10.65 -0.05
N LEU A 157 4.85 11.94 -0.21
CA LEU A 157 4.29 12.83 -1.25
C LEU A 157 5.37 13.48 -2.13
N THR A 158 6.62 13.02 -2.04
CA THR A 158 7.74 13.63 -2.77
C THR A 158 7.73 13.33 -4.27
N GLN A 159 7.13 12.20 -4.67
CA GLN A 159 7.10 11.81 -6.08
C GLN A 159 6.05 12.62 -6.83
N LEU A 160 6.52 13.56 -7.64
CA LEU A 160 5.70 14.41 -8.47
C LEU A 160 6.28 14.47 -9.89
N CYS A 161 5.43 14.26 -10.90
CA CYS A 161 5.85 14.31 -12.32
C CYS A 161 7.06 13.40 -12.62
N GLY A 162 7.13 12.23 -12.05
CA GLY A 162 8.25 11.30 -12.23
C GLY A 162 9.55 11.72 -11.55
N ARG A 163 9.52 12.74 -10.70
CA ARG A 163 10.66 13.23 -9.92
C ARG A 163 10.31 13.31 -8.44
N TYR A 164 11.34 13.23 -7.60
CA TYR A 164 11.21 13.46 -6.17
C TYR A 164 11.52 14.92 -5.88
N LEU A 165 10.51 15.68 -5.45
CA LEU A 165 10.60 17.11 -5.24
C LEU A 165 10.24 17.49 -3.80
N GLY A 166 10.76 18.64 -3.37
CA GLY A 166 10.38 19.27 -2.10
C GLY A 166 11.01 18.66 -0.84
N ASN A 167 11.88 17.64 -0.97
CA ASN A 167 12.58 17.08 0.16
C ASN A 167 14.05 16.74 -0.19
N PRO A 168 15.00 17.58 0.27
CA PRO A 168 16.41 17.41 -0.10
C PRO A 168 17.09 16.21 0.54
N LEU A 169 16.47 15.59 1.57
CA LEU A 169 17.08 14.46 2.25
C LEU A 169 16.95 13.15 1.46
N GLY A 170 15.90 13.03 0.64
CA GLY A 170 15.70 11.85 -0.22
C GLY A 170 15.65 10.50 0.53
N LEU A 171 15.21 10.49 1.79
CA LEU A 171 15.22 9.26 2.62
C LEU A 171 14.18 8.21 2.20
N HIS A 172 13.29 8.58 1.31
CA HIS A 172 12.24 7.70 0.74
C HIS A 172 12.65 7.07 -0.59
N TYR A 173 13.81 7.41 -1.13
CA TYR A 173 14.26 6.89 -2.40
C TYR A 173 14.76 5.44 -2.24
N ASN A 174 14.33 4.57 -3.14
CA ASN A 174 14.80 3.17 -3.18
C ASN A 174 16.22 3.09 -3.72
N GLU A 175 16.54 3.99 -4.66
CA GLU A 175 17.86 4.18 -5.22
C GLU A 175 18.14 5.67 -5.34
N PRO A 176 19.34 6.14 -5.00
CA PRO A 176 19.75 7.48 -5.37
C PRO A 176 19.75 7.52 -6.89
N LEU A 177 18.76 8.19 -7.49
CA LEU A 177 18.78 8.45 -8.93
C LEU A 177 20.03 9.25 -9.20
N ALA A 178 20.98 8.64 -9.89
CA ALA A 178 22.23 9.29 -10.29
C ALA A 178 21.92 10.51 -11.18
N GLU A 179 20.84 10.42 -11.99
CA GLU A 179 20.25 11.51 -12.75
C GLU A 179 18.72 11.40 -12.76
N PRO A 180 18.00 12.52 -12.77
CA PRO A 180 16.53 12.50 -12.87
C PRO A 180 16.15 11.90 -14.24
N LEU A 181 15.29 10.87 -14.22
CA LEU A 181 14.74 10.30 -15.44
C LEU A 181 13.92 11.35 -16.22
N PRO A 182 13.91 11.31 -17.55
CA PRO A 182 13.04 12.15 -18.37
C PRO A 182 11.56 11.98 -17.99
N LEU A 183 10.76 13.02 -18.13
CA LEU A 183 9.32 12.99 -17.77
C LEU A 183 8.52 11.97 -18.58
N ASP A 184 8.96 11.64 -19.78
CA ASP A 184 8.39 10.67 -20.71
C ASP A 184 8.98 9.26 -20.57
N HIS A 185 9.83 9.04 -19.55
CA HIS A 185 10.45 7.74 -19.36
C HIS A 185 9.40 6.64 -19.09
N PRO A 186 9.50 5.46 -19.74
CA PRO A 186 8.50 4.38 -19.60
C PRO A 186 8.25 3.89 -18.17
N ALA A 187 9.23 4.06 -17.27
CA ALA A 187 9.05 3.73 -15.84
C ALA A 187 7.97 4.58 -15.16
N PHE A 188 7.58 5.72 -15.75
CA PHE A 188 6.50 6.58 -15.24
C PHE A 188 5.17 6.35 -15.96
N SER A 189 5.16 5.55 -17.02
CA SER A 189 3.94 5.20 -17.74
C SER A 189 3.10 4.24 -16.89
N GLY A 190 2.03 4.76 -16.29
CA GLY A 190 1.02 3.96 -15.58
C GLY A 190 1.10 3.95 -14.06
N VAL A 191 2.18 4.41 -13.44
CA VAL A 191 2.24 4.61 -11.98
C VAL A 191 2.38 6.10 -11.68
N SER A 192 1.27 6.75 -11.40
CA SER A 192 1.30 8.11 -10.83
C SER A 192 1.90 8.06 -9.42
N GLY A 193 2.56 9.13 -9.00
CA GLY A 193 2.97 9.31 -7.61
C GLY A 193 1.78 9.19 -6.65
N HIS A 194 2.06 9.21 -5.35
CA HIS A 194 0.99 9.20 -4.36
C HIS A 194 0.14 10.46 -4.47
N VAL A 195 -1.15 10.29 -4.71
CA VAL A 195 -2.11 11.39 -4.88
C VAL A 195 -2.77 11.73 -3.54
N ARG A 196 -3.07 10.72 -2.74
CA ARG A 196 -3.80 10.89 -1.48
C ARG A 196 -3.35 9.89 -0.41
N VAL A 197 -2.36 10.26 0.36
CA VAL A 197 -1.91 9.47 1.51
C VAL A 197 -2.80 9.78 2.72
N LEU A 198 -3.38 8.75 3.31
CA LEU A 198 -4.29 8.87 4.44
C LEU A 198 -3.52 8.82 5.78
N THR A 199 -4.12 9.40 6.82
CA THR A 199 -3.71 9.13 8.20
C THR A 199 -4.46 7.91 8.74
N VAL A 200 -3.97 7.30 9.85
CA VAL A 200 -4.70 6.22 10.55
C VAL A 200 -6.15 6.63 10.88
N ARG A 201 -6.34 7.87 11.32
CA ARG A 201 -7.67 8.39 11.68
C ARG A 201 -8.56 8.54 10.45
N GLN A 202 -8.06 9.17 9.38
CA GLN A 202 -8.83 9.34 8.14
C GLN A 202 -9.22 7.99 7.53
N ALA A 203 -8.28 7.03 7.47
CA ALA A 203 -8.56 5.70 6.96
C ALA A 203 -9.66 5.02 7.79
N ARG A 204 -9.53 5.04 9.13
CA ARG A 204 -10.58 4.46 10.01
C ARG A 204 -11.94 5.09 9.79
N GLU A 205 -12.04 6.42 9.80
CA GLU A 205 -13.28 7.15 9.59
C GLU A 205 -13.89 6.85 8.22
N LEU A 206 -13.07 6.83 7.14
CA LEU A 206 -13.52 6.54 5.78
C LEU A 206 -14.15 5.14 5.68
N PHE A 207 -13.49 4.12 6.23
CA PHE A 207 -14.01 2.76 6.20
C PHE A 207 -15.28 2.60 7.05
N ILE A 208 -15.35 3.23 8.22
CA ILE A 208 -16.56 3.21 9.08
C ILE A 208 -17.72 3.91 8.38
N LEU A 209 -17.51 5.08 7.78
CA LEU A 209 -18.54 5.81 7.03
C LEU A 209 -19.04 5.03 5.81
N SER A 210 -18.20 4.15 5.23
CA SER A 210 -18.59 3.26 4.14
C SER A 210 -19.29 1.97 4.62
N GLY A 211 -19.57 1.83 5.93
CA GLY A 211 -20.34 0.73 6.50
C GLY A 211 -19.51 -0.43 7.08
N PHE A 212 -18.19 -0.35 7.05
CA PHE A 212 -17.32 -1.39 7.61
C PHE A 212 -17.18 -1.31 9.14
N LYS A 213 -16.95 -2.47 9.77
CA LYS A 213 -16.26 -2.53 11.06
C LYS A 213 -14.77 -2.55 10.77
N ALA A 214 -14.06 -1.45 11.05
CA ALA A 214 -12.68 -1.26 10.62
C ALA A 214 -11.71 -1.14 11.80
N GLU A 215 -10.63 -1.92 11.74
CA GLU A 215 -9.44 -1.80 12.58
C GLU A 215 -8.32 -1.24 11.72
N VAL A 216 -7.77 -0.09 12.13
CA VAL A 216 -6.67 0.58 11.43
C VAL A 216 -5.57 0.87 12.42
N ARG A 217 -4.35 0.45 12.08
CA ARG A 217 -3.13 0.71 12.84
C ARG A 217 -1.97 1.03 11.92
N SER A 218 -0.88 1.50 12.47
CA SER A 218 0.34 1.73 11.70
C SER A 218 1.54 1.00 12.31
N ILE A 219 2.50 0.65 11.45
CA ILE A 219 3.77 0.01 11.80
C ILE A 219 4.94 0.67 11.08
N GLY A 220 6.16 0.37 11.52
CA GLY A 220 7.39 0.89 10.90
C GLY A 220 7.67 2.33 11.28
N ILE A 221 8.19 2.56 12.50
CA ILE A 221 8.58 3.91 12.93
C ILE A 221 9.94 4.25 12.30
N LEU A 222 9.90 4.83 11.11
CA LEU A 222 11.09 5.23 10.38
C LEU A 222 11.65 6.58 10.89
N PRO A 223 12.97 6.77 10.88
CA PRO A 223 14.01 5.86 10.38
C PRO A 223 14.62 4.94 11.46
N LEU A 224 13.88 4.57 12.49
CA LEU A 224 14.40 3.74 13.57
C LEU A 224 14.72 2.30 13.11
N PRO A 225 15.74 1.65 13.71
CA PRO A 225 15.98 0.23 13.50
C PRO A 225 14.74 -0.62 13.83
N ASP A 226 14.52 -1.71 13.10
CA ASP A 226 13.29 -2.51 13.20
C ASP A 226 13.00 -2.99 14.63
N GLY A 227 14.01 -3.45 15.37
CA GLY A 227 13.85 -3.86 16.77
C GLY A 227 13.33 -2.75 17.67
N LEU A 228 13.89 -1.53 17.56
CA LEU A 228 13.45 -0.37 18.34
C LEU A 228 12.06 0.12 17.86
N SER A 229 11.82 0.11 16.55
CA SER A 229 10.53 0.44 15.97
C SER A 229 9.42 -0.43 16.56
N ARG A 230 9.61 -1.75 16.64
CA ARG A 230 8.64 -2.69 17.22
C ARG A 230 8.28 -2.37 18.67
N VAL A 231 9.29 -2.06 19.48
CA VAL A 231 9.09 -1.69 20.90
C VAL A 231 8.25 -0.43 21.02
N LEU A 232 8.55 0.57 20.18
CA LEU A 232 7.91 1.88 20.25
C LEU A 232 6.52 1.92 19.59
N GLU A 233 6.19 1.00 18.70
CA GLU A 233 4.87 0.94 18.02
C GLU A 233 3.71 0.84 19.01
N GLY A 234 3.91 0.17 20.15
CA GLY A 234 2.93 0.11 21.25
C GLY A 234 2.76 1.43 22.01
N THR A 235 3.80 2.24 22.08
CA THR A 235 3.83 3.50 22.85
C THR A 235 3.50 4.71 21.98
N ILE A 236 4.10 4.77 20.78
CA ILE A 236 3.91 5.88 19.83
C ILE A 236 2.90 5.46 18.78
N GLN A 237 1.65 5.29 19.21
CA GLN A 237 0.57 4.83 18.34
C GLN A 237 0.35 5.77 17.15
N ASN A 238 -0.02 5.19 16.01
CA ASN A 238 -0.38 5.90 14.77
C ASN A 238 0.76 6.69 14.11
N ARG A 239 2.02 6.44 14.48
CA ARG A 239 3.21 7.11 13.94
C ARG A 239 4.10 6.22 13.07
N GLY A 240 3.71 4.98 12.87
CA GLY A 240 4.35 4.09 11.91
C GLY A 240 4.14 4.58 10.47
N HIS A 241 5.03 4.18 9.58
CA HIS A 241 5.05 4.64 8.19
C HIS A 241 3.99 3.95 7.31
N PHE A 242 3.65 2.71 7.64
CA PHE A 242 2.69 1.92 6.89
C PHE A 242 1.37 1.77 7.64
N LEU A 243 0.26 1.89 6.91
CA LEU A 243 -1.09 1.58 7.40
C LEU A 243 -1.41 0.10 7.19
N LEU A 244 -2.03 -0.48 8.19
CA LEU A 244 -2.63 -1.81 8.17
C LEU A 244 -4.13 -1.66 8.43
N ILE A 245 -4.95 -2.05 7.46
CA ILE A 245 -6.40 -1.89 7.49
C ILE A 245 -7.04 -3.28 7.37
N ARG A 246 -7.77 -3.68 8.40
CA ARG A 246 -8.66 -4.84 8.39
C ARG A 246 -10.08 -4.33 8.56
N ALA A 247 -10.88 -4.45 7.51
CA ALA A 247 -12.25 -3.92 7.49
C ALA A 247 -13.24 -5.04 7.15
N ARG A 248 -14.15 -5.33 8.07
CA ARG A 248 -15.15 -6.40 7.92
C ARG A 248 -16.51 -5.79 7.56
N LYS A 249 -17.12 -6.30 6.50
CA LYS A 249 -18.52 -6.01 6.17
C LYS A 249 -19.43 -6.73 7.17
N PRO A 250 -20.35 -6.04 7.82
CA PRO A 250 -21.33 -6.69 8.70
C PRO A 250 -22.15 -7.76 7.95
N VAL A 251 -22.70 -8.71 8.72
CA VAL A 251 -23.62 -9.74 8.22
C VAL A 251 -24.98 -9.11 8.00
#